data_83580ac744bd7c1ee108b1049fa206e7
#
_entry.id   83580ac744bd7c1ee108b1049fa206e7
#
_cell.length_a   1.000
_cell.length_b   1.000
_cell.length_c   1.000
_cell.angle_alpha   90.00
_cell.angle_beta   90.00
_cell.angle_gamma   90.00
#
_symmetry.space_group_name_H-M   'P 1'
#
loop_
_entity.id
_entity.type
_entity.pdbx_description
1 polymer ?
#
loop_
_entity_poly.entity_id
_entity_poly.type
_entity_poly.pdbx_seq_one_letter_code
_entity_poly.pdbx_strand_id
1 'polypeptide(L)'
;MTVHQSVSQQTSLSTSSAADMRLETSSGRKDFWRATFSCWLGTAMEYADFALYGLAAGIIFGDVFFPNATPTMALLSSFATWSVGFIARPIGALLFGWIGDHKGRKTVMIATIILMGASTTLIGLIPSYATIGVWAPACLVLLRFTQGLGAGAELSGGTVMLGEYAPVERRGLVSSVIALGSNSGTLIASLVWLAVIQMDKQTLLEWGWRIPFLSSVLIAVVALWLRRHLRETPVFERQQALLQAERSATLQHAAVDTRSFWQRSRAFWTMVGLRIGENGPSYLAQGFIVGYVAKVLMLDKSVPTTAVFIASVLGFLIIPFAGWMSDRFGRRITYRGFCLLLMIYAWPAFSLMDSHDPAIVIPVMVVGMALASLGIFGVQAAWGVEMFGVKHRYTKMAVAKELGSILSGGTAPLVAAALLSYTGHWWAIAVYFSAMATIGFLTTFVAPETRGRDLNLPEDAI
;
A
#
# COMPACT_ATOMS: atom_id res chain seq x y z
N MET A 1 -0.87 46.07 -27.02
CA MET A 1 -1.51 44.76 -26.70
C MET A 1 -0.72 43.54 -27.19
N THR A 2 0.47 43.68 -27.72
CA THR A 2 1.26 42.61 -28.39
C THR A 2 2.50 42.14 -27.63
N VAL A 3 2.86 42.73 -26.50
CA VAL A 3 4.06 42.34 -25.72
C VAL A 3 3.75 41.35 -24.58
N HIS A 4 2.50 41.31 -24.10
CA HIS A 4 2.10 40.38 -23.00
C HIS A 4 1.84 38.93 -23.45
N GLN A 5 1.58 38.69 -24.75
CA GLN A 5 1.36 37.32 -25.25
C GLN A 5 2.64 36.55 -25.54
N SER A 6 3.76 37.25 -25.86
CA SER A 6 5.04 36.60 -26.14
C SER A 6 5.77 36.07 -24.89
N VAL A 7 5.56 36.71 -23.72
CA VAL A 7 6.19 36.30 -22.47
C VAL A 7 5.50 35.06 -21.86
N SER A 8 4.18 34.90 -22.06
CA SER A 8 3.45 33.71 -21.54
C SER A 8 3.72 32.44 -22.37
N GLN A 9 3.98 32.56 -23.66
CA GLN A 9 4.34 31.41 -24.52
C GLN A 9 5.79 30.95 -24.32
N GLN A 10 6.74 31.87 -24.06
CA GLN A 10 8.12 31.48 -23.75
C GLN A 10 8.28 30.82 -22.37
N THR A 11 7.46 31.19 -21.40
CA THR A 11 7.50 30.54 -20.06
C THR A 11 6.89 29.12 -20.06
N SER A 12 5.92 28.84 -20.91
CA SER A 12 5.32 27.50 -21.04
C SER A 12 6.18 26.50 -21.81
N LEU A 13 7.00 26.99 -22.76
CA LEU A 13 7.95 26.14 -23.50
C LEU A 13 9.21 25.77 -22.70
N SER A 14 9.57 26.58 -21.68
CA SER A 14 10.78 26.34 -20.88
C SER A 14 10.59 25.32 -19.75
N THR A 15 9.37 25.06 -19.29
CA THR A 15 9.12 24.15 -18.15
C THR A 15 8.95 22.68 -18.55
N SER A 16 8.41 22.38 -19.73
CA SER A 16 8.37 21.01 -20.26
C SER A 16 9.76 20.49 -20.64
N SER A 17 10.63 21.37 -21.15
CA SER A 17 11.99 21.06 -21.59
C SER A 17 12.96 20.69 -20.45
N ALA A 18 12.74 21.13 -19.22
CA ALA A 18 13.70 20.93 -18.13
C ALA A 18 13.61 19.53 -17.48
N ALA A 19 12.45 18.90 -17.46
CA ALA A 19 12.29 17.51 -16.98
C ALA A 19 12.74 16.53 -18.09
N ASP A 20 12.39 16.78 -19.33
CA ASP A 20 12.79 15.97 -20.48
C ASP A 20 14.30 16.09 -20.77
N MET A 21 14.89 17.28 -20.70
CA MET A 21 16.34 17.49 -20.85
C MET A 21 17.17 16.76 -19.77
N ARG A 22 16.62 16.48 -18.58
CA ARG A 22 17.35 15.73 -17.54
C ARG A 22 17.38 14.23 -17.79
N LEU A 23 16.35 13.68 -18.42
CA LEU A 23 16.33 12.28 -18.85
C LEU A 23 17.22 12.03 -20.08
N GLU A 24 17.54 13.07 -20.83
CA GLU A 24 18.44 13.02 -22.00
C GLU A 24 19.91 12.92 -21.58
N THR A 25 20.29 13.35 -20.37
CA THR A 25 21.66 13.18 -19.87
C THR A 25 21.87 11.77 -19.34
N SER A 26 23.01 11.16 -19.67
CA SER A 26 23.38 9.81 -19.18
C SER A 26 23.42 9.72 -17.65
N SER A 27 23.73 10.81 -16.96
CA SER A 27 23.69 10.92 -15.49
C SER A 27 22.25 10.93 -14.96
N GLY A 28 21.37 11.76 -15.53
CA GLY A 28 19.98 11.86 -15.07
C GLY A 28 19.19 10.56 -15.25
N ARG A 29 19.47 9.83 -16.34
CA ARG A 29 18.85 8.52 -16.57
C ARG A 29 19.33 7.46 -15.57
N LYS A 30 20.60 7.48 -15.18
CA LYS A 30 21.13 6.59 -14.14
C LYS A 30 20.52 6.89 -12.78
N ASP A 31 20.38 8.15 -12.41
CA ASP A 31 19.80 8.58 -11.15
C ASP A 31 18.30 8.27 -11.07
N PHE A 32 17.57 8.42 -12.17
CA PHE A 32 16.17 7.98 -12.29
C PHE A 32 16.00 6.47 -12.03
N TRP A 33 16.80 5.63 -12.70
CA TRP A 33 16.70 4.19 -12.51
C TRP A 33 17.11 3.75 -11.11
N ARG A 34 18.13 4.38 -10.50
CA ARG A 34 18.52 4.12 -9.11
C ARG A 34 17.41 4.49 -8.13
N ALA A 35 16.79 5.65 -8.31
CA ALA A 35 15.67 6.10 -7.51
C ALA A 35 14.47 5.13 -7.67
N THR A 36 14.13 4.78 -8.91
CA THR A 36 13.05 3.85 -9.24
C THR A 36 13.26 2.49 -8.58
N PHE A 37 14.46 1.92 -8.70
CA PHE A 37 14.77 0.62 -8.10
C PHE A 37 14.75 0.66 -6.58
N SER A 38 15.24 1.74 -5.97
CA SER A 38 15.21 1.91 -4.51
C SER A 38 13.79 2.02 -3.97
N CYS A 39 12.92 2.77 -4.65
CA CYS A 39 11.52 2.89 -4.26
C CYS A 39 10.78 1.56 -4.45
N TRP A 40 11.01 0.90 -5.58
CA TRP A 40 10.43 -0.43 -5.84
C TRP A 40 10.84 -1.44 -4.76
N LEU A 41 12.13 -1.51 -4.40
CA LEU A 41 12.62 -2.46 -3.40
C LEU A 41 12.08 -2.15 -1.99
N GLY A 42 12.01 -0.86 -1.61
CA GLY A 42 11.45 -0.46 -0.31
C GLY A 42 9.99 -0.87 -0.18
N THR A 43 9.20 -0.61 -1.24
CA THR A 43 7.80 -1.03 -1.28
C THR A 43 7.66 -2.55 -1.33
N ALA A 44 8.55 -3.26 -2.05
CA ALA A 44 8.54 -4.72 -2.08
C ALA A 44 8.79 -5.32 -0.69
N MET A 45 9.72 -4.76 0.08
CA MET A 45 10.00 -5.19 1.45
C MET A 45 8.80 -4.96 2.37
N GLU A 46 8.20 -3.75 2.34
CA GLU A 46 7.04 -3.42 3.15
C GLU A 46 5.89 -4.40 2.88
N TYR A 47 5.57 -4.63 1.62
CA TYR A 47 4.47 -5.52 1.24
C TYR A 47 4.79 -7.00 1.41
N ALA A 48 6.05 -7.41 1.31
CA ALA A 48 6.45 -8.77 1.67
C ALA A 48 6.13 -9.05 3.14
N ASP A 49 6.51 -8.14 4.04
CA ASP A 49 6.23 -8.25 5.48
C ASP A 49 4.72 -8.31 5.76
N PHE A 50 3.93 -7.47 5.09
CA PHE A 50 2.47 -7.49 5.24
C PHE A 50 1.85 -8.76 4.67
N ALA A 51 2.29 -9.23 3.51
CA ALA A 51 1.78 -10.45 2.89
C ALA A 51 2.18 -11.70 3.68
N LEU A 52 3.41 -11.77 4.18
CA LEU A 52 3.85 -12.86 5.05
C LEU A 52 2.94 -12.99 6.27
N TYR A 53 2.67 -11.87 6.93
CA TYR A 53 1.78 -11.84 8.09
C TYR A 53 0.33 -12.16 7.74
N GLY A 54 -0.20 -11.60 6.65
CA GLY A 54 -1.56 -11.81 6.22
C GLY A 54 -1.88 -13.26 5.89
N LEU A 55 -0.97 -13.92 5.16
CA LEU A 55 -1.05 -15.35 4.88
C LEU A 55 -0.96 -16.16 6.19
N ALA A 56 -0.03 -15.82 7.08
CA ALA A 56 0.09 -16.47 8.38
C ALA A 56 -1.18 -16.32 9.23
N ALA A 57 -1.74 -15.11 9.30
CA ALA A 57 -2.97 -14.84 10.05
C ALA A 57 -4.16 -15.63 9.50
N GLY A 58 -4.24 -15.78 8.18
CA GLY A 58 -5.28 -16.57 7.54
C GLY A 58 -5.14 -18.09 7.73
N ILE A 59 -3.91 -18.63 7.69
CA ILE A 59 -3.71 -20.07 7.55
C ILE A 59 -3.13 -20.77 8.79
N ILE A 60 -2.39 -20.07 9.67
CA ILE A 60 -1.63 -20.74 10.75
C ILE A 60 -1.69 -20.09 12.13
N PHE A 61 -1.81 -18.76 12.24
CA PHE A 61 -1.70 -18.06 13.54
C PHE A 61 -2.82 -18.44 14.51
N GLY A 62 -4.00 -18.80 13.99
CA GLY A 62 -5.07 -19.34 14.80
C GLY A 62 -4.64 -20.59 15.58
N ASP A 63 -3.93 -21.49 14.91
CA ASP A 63 -3.49 -22.75 15.50
C ASP A 63 -2.30 -22.57 16.46
N VAL A 64 -1.40 -21.62 16.18
CA VAL A 64 -0.17 -21.39 16.96
C VAL A 64 -0.38 -20.49 18.18
N PHE A 65 -1.18 -19.43 18.05
CA PHE A 65 -1.33 -18.38 19.07
C PHE A 65 -2.69 -18.41 19.77
N PHE A 66 -3.71 -19.05 19.18
CA PHE A 66 -5.08 -19.12 19.70
C PHE A 66 -5.67 -20.53 19.65
N PRO A 67 -4.95 -21.57 20.14
CA PRO A 67 -5.33 -22.99 19.95
C PRO A 67 -6.65 -23.36 20.67
N ASN A 68 -7.05 -22.61 21.69
CA ASN A 68 -8.26 -22.88 22.47
C ASN A 68 -9.51 -22.18 21.90
N ALA A 69 -9.39 -21.42 20.81
CA ALA A 69 -10.50 -20.71 20.20
C ALA A 69 -11.17 -21.56 19.10
N THR A 70 -12.46 -21.29 18.85
CA THR A 70 -13.13 -21.87 17.66
C THR A 70 -12.45 -21.37 16.38
N PRO A 71 -12.56 -22.07 15.25
CA PRO A 71 -11.89 -21.64 13.98
C PRO A 71 -12.18 -20.19 13.60
N THR A 72 -13.44 -19.75 13.75
CA THR A 72 -13.85 -18.38 13.45
C THR A 72 -13.28 -17.38 14.46
N MET A 73 -13.27 -17.70 15.74
CA MET A 73 -12.68 -16.84 16.79
C MET A 73 -11.14 -16.78 16.68
N ALA A 74 -10.49 -17.86 16.30
CA ALA A 74 -9.06 -17.90 16.04
C ALA A 74 -8.69 -17.00 14.84
N LEU A 75 -9.49 -17.04 13.78
CA LEU A 75 -9.35 -16.18 12.61
C LEU A 75 -9.56 -14.70 12.99
N LEU A 76 -10.63 -14.40 13.75
CA LEU A 76 -10.91 -13.07 14.26
C LEU A 76 -9.75 -12.52 15.10
N SER A 77 -9.23 -13.32 16.04
CA SER A 77 -8.11 -12.94 16.89
C SER A 77 -6.84 -12.70 16.09
N SER A 78 -6.55 -13.53 15.09
CA SER A 78 -5.42 -13.36 14.19
C SER A 78 -5.49 -12.06 13.40
N PHE A 79 -6.67 -11.68 12.90
CA PHE A 79 -6.85 -10.40 12.20
C PHE A 79 -6.95 -9.20 13.14
N ALA A 80 -7.34 -9.39 14.41
CA ALA A 80 -7.22 -8.35 15.42
C ALA A 80 -5.75 -7.94 15.62
N THR A 81 -4.84 -8.92 15.70
CA THR A 81 -3.39 -8.61 15.77
C THR A 81 -2.86 -7.94 14.48
N TRP A 82 -3.40 -8.31 13.29
CA TRP A 82 -3.11 -7.60 12.04
C TRP A 82 -3.48 -6.13 12.12
N SER A 83 -4.68 -5.81 12.60
CA SER A 83 -5.22 -4.45 12.68
C SER A 83 -4.35 -3.52 13.53
N VAL A 84 -3.70 -4.04 14.58
CA VAL A 84 -2.76 -3.28 15.43
C VAL A 84 -1.65 -2.64 14.61
N GLY A 85 -1.11 -3.35 13.61
CA GLY A 85 -0.07 -2.80 12.73
C GLY A 85 -0.54 -1.57 11.97
N PHE A 86 -1.80 -1.54 11.52
CA PHE A 86 -2.36 -0.38 10.82
C PHE A 86 -2.62 0.80 11.75
N ILE A 87 -3.03 0.56 12.99
CA ILE A 87 -3.22 1.62 14.01
C ILE A 87 -1.89 2.33 14.30
N ALA A 88 -0.79 1.60 14.29
CA ALA A 88 0.54 2.15 14.52
C ALA A 88 1.08 3.03 13.38
N ARG A 89 0.62 2.81 12.14
CA ARG A 89 1.17 3.50 10.95
C ARG A 89 1.07 5.02 10.98
N PRO A 90 -0.04 5.68 11.31
CA PRO A 90 -0.09 7.14 11.43
C PRO A 90 0.83 7.68 12.52
N ILE A 91 0.97 6.98 13.64
CA ILE A 91 1.90 7.35 14.72
C ILE A 91 3.32 7.31 14.17
N GLY A 92 3.66 6.24 13.45
CA GLY A 92 4.94 6.10 12.77
C GLY A 92 5.18 7.20 11.72
N ALA A 93 4.17 7.52 10.91
CA ALA A 93 4.23 8.57 9.90
C ALA A 93 4.54 9.95 10.53
N LEU A 94 3.89 10.28 11.64
CA LEU A 94 4.15 11.52 12.38
C LEU A 94 5.54 11.53 13.00
N LEU A 95 5.93 10.46 13.70
CA LEU A 95 7.21 10.34 14.38
C LEU A 95 8.39 10.41 13.40
N PHE A 96 8.35 9.56 12.37
CA PHE A 96 9.43 9.50 11.37
C PHE A 96 9.37 10.67 10.39
N GLY A 97 8.20 11.26 10.14
CA GLY A 97 8.06 12.51 9.41
C GLY A 97 8.81 13.64 10.12
N TRP A 98 8.59 13.81 11.42
CA TRP A 98 9.31 14.79 12.22
C TRP A 98 10.83 14.55 12.24
N ILE A 99 11.26 13.30 12.43
CA ILE A 99 12.70 12.95 12.37
C ILE A 99 13.28 13.26 10.98
N GLY A 100 12.53 12.98 9.91
CA GLY A 100 12.96 13.21 8.53
C GLY A 100 13.15 14.67 8.19
N ASP A 101 12.28 15.53 8.72
CA ASP A 101 12.40 16.98 8.54
C ASP A 101 13.62 17.57 9.28
N HIS A 102 14.08 16.92 10.38
CA HIS A 102 15.19 17.41 11.20
C HIS A 102 16.54 16.71 10.89
N LYS A 103 16.53 15.40 10.65
CA LYS A 103 17.76 14.58 10.51
C LYS A 103 17.99 14.04 9.10
N GLY A 104 17.13 14.39 8.14
CA GLY A 104 17.22 13.96 6.75
C GLY A 104 16.43 12.68 6.44
N ARG A 105 15.99 12.57 5.19
CA ARG A 105 15.14 11.46 4.71
C ARG A 105 15.87 10.11 4.71
N LYS A 106 17.16 10.10 4.35
CA LYS A 106 17.99 8.88 4.35
C LYS A 106 18.03 8.21 5.71
N THR A 107 18.20 9.00 6.80
CA THR A 107 18.23 8.49 8.18
C THR A 107 16.92 7.79 8.55
N VAL A 108 15.78 8.41 8.22
CA VAL A 108 14.46 7.83 8.46
C VAL A 108 14.30 6.52 7.71
N MET A 109 14.61 6.53 6.41
CA MET A 109 14.48 5.34 5.56
C MET A 109 15.32 4.15 6.04
N ILE A 110 16.51 4.41 6.62
CA ILE A 110 17.34 3.36 7.23
C ILE A 110 16.71 2.87 8.53
N ALA A 111 16.24 3.78 9.38
CA ALA A 111 15.63 3.44 10.67
C ALA A 111 14.35 2.63 10.50
N THR A 112 13.50 2.99 9.52
CA THR A 112 12.25 2.27 9.24
C THR A 112 12.51 0.85 8.75
N ILE A 113 13.49 0.64 7.86
CA ILE A 113 13.86 -0.71 7.41
C ILE A 113 14.37 -1.57 8.57
N ILE A 114 15.24 -1.02 9.42
CA ILE A 114 15.75 -1.76 10.58
C ILE A 114 14.58 -2.14 11.50
N LEU A 115 13.69 -1.19 11.77
CA LEU A 115 12.55 -1.42 12.66
C LEU A 115 11.59 -2.48 12.10
N MET A 116 11.24 -2.40 10.83
CA MET A 116 10.36 -3.36 10.16
C MET A 116 11.02 -4.75 10.08
N GLY A 117 12.24 -4.82 9.54
CA GLY A 117 12.93 -6.10 9.35
C GLY A 117 13.22 -6.81 10.66
N ALA A 118 13.63 -6.07 11.70
CA ALA A 118 13.84 -6.62 13.03
C ALA A 118 12.53 -7.14 13.63
N SER A 119 11.45 -6.36 13.56
CA SER A 119 10.14 -6.77 14.10
C SER A 119 9.62 -8.02 13.39
N THR A 120 9.70 -8.08 12.06
CA THR A 120 9.25 -9.25 11.29
C THR A 120 10.08 -10.49 11.62
N THR A 121 11.39 -10.36 11.69
CA THR A 121 12.28 -11.48 12.07
C THR A 121 11.97 -11.97 13.49
N LEU A 122 11.77 -11.05 14.44
CA LEU A 122 11.44 -11.38 15.83
C LEU A 122 10.07 -12.07 15.96
N ILE A 123 9.09 -11.78 15.10
CA ILE A 123 7.83 -12.54 15.04
C ILE A 123 8.13 -14.03 14.84
N GLY A 124 9.05 -14.38 13.93
CA GLY A 124 9.47 -15.78 13.72
C GLY A 124 10.13 -16.43 14.92
N LEU A 125 10.61 -15.66 15.89
CA LEU A 125 11.26 -16.17 17.10
C LEU A 125 10.32 -16.28 18.31
N ILE A 126 9.06 -15.81 18.22
CA ILE A 126 8.10 -15.91 19.34
C ILE A 126 7.84 -17.38 19.65
N PRO A 127 7.95 -17.80 20.93
CA PRO A 127 7.49 -19.12 21.34
C PRO A 127 5.98 -19.28 21.16
N SER A 128 5.50 -20.50 20.90
CA SER A 128 4.07 -20.78 20.72
C SER A 128 3.27 -20.58 22.01
N TYR A 129 1.94 -20.51 21.90
CA TYR A 129 1.04 -20.46 23.06
C TYR A 129 1.25 -21.64 24.00
N ALA A 130 1.56 -22.82 23.48
CA ALA A 130 1.85 -24.00 24.30
C ALA A 130 3.06 -23.83 25.24
N THR A 131 4.01 -22.94 24.87
CA THR A 131 5.25 -22.71 25.63
C THR A 131 5.13 -21.57 26.64
N ILE A 132 4.57 -20.41 26.25
CA ILE A 132 4.55 -19.19 27.07
C ILE A 132 3.13 -18.66 27.32
N GLY A 133 2.09 -19.41 26.92
CA GLY A 133 0.69 -19.04 27.17
C GLY A 133 0.32 -17.70 26.54
N VAL A 134 -0.39 -16.87 27.29
CA VAL A 134 -0.91 -15.56 26.87
C VAL A 134 0.18 -14.55 26.48
N TRP A 135 1.43 -14.77 26.87
CA TRP A 135 2.55 -13.92 26.46
C TRP A 135 2.87 -14.07 24.97
N ALA A 136 2.55 -15.20 24.33
CA ALA A 136 2.77 -15.38 22.89
C ALA A 136 1.98 -14.40 22.04
N PRO A 137 0.64 -14.31 22.15
CA PRO A 137 -0.12 -13.28 21.43
C PRO A 137 0.22 -11.85 21.89
N ALA A 138 0.59 -11.62 23.16
CA ALA A 138 1.01 -10.30 23.62
C ALA A 138 2.30 -9.82 22.93
N CYS A 139 3.30 -10.68 22.81
CA CYS A 139 4.53 -10.40 22.05
C CYS A 139 4.23 -10.16 20.57
N LEU A 140 3.32 -10.94 19.98
CA LEU A 140 2.90 -10.77 18.58
C LEU A 140 2.28 -9.38 18.36
N VAL A 141 1.38 -8.93 19.25
CA VAL A 141 0.76 -7.59 19.22
C VAL A 141 1.82 -6.50 19.32
N LEU A 142 2.76 -6.62 20.27
CA LEU A 142 3.82 -5.64 20.46
C LEU A 142 4.73 -5.51 19.24
N LEU A 143 5.17 -6.63 18.67
CA LEU A 143 6.01 -6.65 17.47
C LEU A 143 5.25 -6.13 16.25
N ARG A 144 3.95 -6.44 16.15
CA ARG A 144 3.10 -5.92 15.08
C ARG A 144 2.91 -4.40 15.17
N PHE A 145 2.75 -3.88 16.38
CA PHE A 145 2.71 -2.42 16.62
C PHE A 145 4.04 -1.76 16.20
N THR A 146 5.17 -2.33 16.62
CA THR A 146 6.51 -1.83 16.29
C THR A 146 6.77 -1.86 14.78
N GLN A 147 6.38 -2.94 14.10
CA GLN A 147 6.45 -3.07 12.63
C GLN A 147 5.61 -1.99 11.93
N GLY A 148 4.38 -1.75 12.43
CA GLY A 148 3.49 -0.72 11.91
C GLY A 148 4.06 0.69 12.00
N LEU A 149 4.76 1.02 13.11
CA LEU A 149 5.47 2.30 13.23
C LEU A 149 6.47 2.51 12.08
N GLY A 150 7.24 1.47 11.73
CA GLY A 150 8.19 1.54 10.61
C GLY A 150 7.50 1.75 9.26
N ALA A 151 6.41 1.03 9.00
CA ALA A 151 5.71 1.05 7.71
C ALA A 151 5.02 2.40 7.41
N GLY A 152 4.63 3.17 8.42
CA GLY A 152 3.87 4.42 8.23
C GLY A 152 4.58 5.52 7.43
N ALA A 153 5.92 5.51 7.37
CA ALA A 153 6.71 6.55 6.71
C ALA A 153 7.21 6.16 5.30
N GLU A 154 7.21 4.87 4.97
CA GLU A 154 7.94 4.32 3.82
C GLU A 154 7.29 4.64 2.46
N LEU A 155 6.03 4.23 2.29
CA LEU A 155 5.34 4.18 0.98
C LEU A 155 5.14 5.56 0.34
N SER A 156 4.84 6.59 1.14
CA SER A 156 4.47 7.90 0.62
C SER A 156 5.66 8.63 0.00
N GLY A 157 6.88 8.42 0.53
CA GLY A 157 8.11 9.01 0.00
C GLY A 157 8.43 8.54 -1.41
N GLY A 158 8.36 7.22 -1.63
CA GLY A 158 8.61 6.64 -2.95
C GLY A 158 7.60 7.09 -4.00
N THR A 159 6.32 7.17 -3.61
CA THR A 159 5.23 7.57 -4.51
C THR A 159 5.39 9.01 -5.00
N VAL A 160 5.68 9.95 -4.09
CA VAL A 160 5.92 11.35 -4.44
C VAL A 160 7.15 11.48 -5.32
N MET A 161 8.25 10.82 -4.96
CA MET A 161 9.50 10.89 -5.72
C MET A 161 9.33 10.41 -7.16
N LEU A 162 8.75 9.24 -7.39
CA LEU A 162 8.55 8.71 -8.75
C LEU A 162 7.55 9.54 -9.56
N GLY A 163 6.49 10.05 -8.93
CA GLY A 163 5.52 10.92 -9.57
C GLY A 163 6.12 12.24 -10.05
N GLU A 164 7.09 12.81 -9.30
CA GLU A 164 7.79 14.05 -9.65
C GLU A 164 8.82 13.85 -10.77
N TYR A 165 9.40 12.65 -10.91
CA TYR A 165 10.32 12.32 -12.02
C TYR A 165 9.58 11.87 -13.28
N ALA A 166 8.30 11.50 -13.20
CA ALA A 166 7.55 10.93 -14.29
C ALA A 166 7.16 11.98 -15.34
N PRO A 167 7.31 11.70 -16.65
CA PRO A 167 6.74 12.52 -17.72
C PRO A 167 5.23 12.68 -17.53
N VAL A 168 4.72 13.88 -17.79
CA VAL A 168 3.31 14.24 -17.55
C VAL A 168 2.34 13.29 -18.25
N GLU A 169 2.65 12.91 -19.50
CA GLU A 169 1.82 12.06 -20.35
C GLU A 169 1.80 10.58 -19.93
N ARG A 170 2.82 10.12 -19.18
CA ARG A 170 3.01 8.72 -18.78
C ARG A 170 3.12 8.55 -17.26
N ARG A 171 2.66 9.52 -16.51
CA ARG A 171 2.80 9.51 -15.04
C ARG A 171 2.09 8.32 -14.41
N GLY A 172 0.92 7.90 -14.92
CA GLY A 172 0.21 6.71 -14.46
C GLY A 172 1.03 5.45 -14.63
N LEU A 173 1.58 5.23 -15.82
CA LEU A 173 2.43 4.08 -16.12
C LEU A 173 3.70 4.08 -15.26
N VAL A 174 4.40 5.22 -15.15
CA VAL A 174 5.64 5.30 -14.35
C VAL A 174 5.36 5.13 -12.86
N SER A 175 4.34 5.79 -12.33
CA SER A 175 3.98 5.66 -10.91
C SER A 175 3.48 4.25 -10.56
N SER A 176 2.95 3.49 -11.53
CA SER A 176 2.53 2.10 -11.31
C SER A 176 3.70 1.17 -10.96
N VAL A 177 4.97 1.55 -11.24
CA VAL A 177 6.16 0.78 -10.83
C VAL A 177 6.25 0.61 -9.31
N ILE A 178 5.75 1.59 -8.54
CA ILE A 178 5.66 1.45 -7.07
C ILE A 178 4.69 0.33 -6.71
N ALA A 179 3.54 0.29 -7.37
CA ALA A 179 2.57 -0.78 -7.17
C ALA A 179 3.14 -2.15 -7.61
N LEU A 180 4.04 -2.19 -8.59
CA LEU A 180 4.81 -3.41 -8.90
C LEU A 180 5.73 -3.82 -7.74
N GLY A 181 6.29 -2.88 -6.98
CA GLY A 181 7.03 -3.18 -5.76
C GLY A 181 6.17 -3.96 -4.77
N SER A 182 4.96 -3.47 -4.47
CA SER A 182 4.04 -4.17 -3.56
C SER A 182 3.68 -5.57 -4.06
N ASN A 183 3.41 -5.69 -5.35
CA ASN A 183 3.11 -6.97 -5.98
C ASN A 183 4.30 -7.96 -5.90
N SER A 184 5.53 -7.46 -6.08
CA SER A 184 6.75 -8.27 -5.94
C SER A 184 6.93 -8.80 -4.52
N GLY A 185 6.62 -7.97 -3.50
CA GLY A 185 6.62 -8.39 -2.11
C GLY A 185 5.60 -9.51 -1.84
N THR A 186 4.38 -9.34 -2.32
CA THR A 186 3.32 -10.35 -2.20
C THR A 186 3.69 -11.65 -2.92
N LEU A 187 4.33 -11.56 -4.11
CA LEU A 187 4.83 -12.72 -4.85
C LEU A 187 5.88 -13.49 -4.05
N ILE A 188 6.88 -12.81 -3.49
CA ILE A 188 7.92 -13.44 -2.67
C ILE A 188 7.29 -14.10 -1.45
N ALA A 189 6.39 -13.42 -0.75
CA ALA A 189 5.70 -13.97 0.41
C ALA A 189 4.89 -15.23 0.07
N SER A 190 4.15 -15.22 -1.04
CA SER A 190 3.36 -16.38 -1.48
C SER A 190 4.24 -17.57 -1.88
N LEU A 191 5.38 -17.32 -2.55
CA LEU A 191 6.35 -18.38 -2.89
C LEU A 191 6.93 -19.04 -1.64
N VAL A 192 7.35 -18.26 -0.65
CA VAL A 192 7.89 -18.79 0.60
C VAL A 192 6.82 -19.60 1.33
N TRP A 193 5.57 -19.10 1.39
CA TRP A 193 4.48 -19.83 2.01
C TRP A 193 4.12 -21.11 1.25
N LEU A 194 4.08 -21.09 -0.10
CA LEU A 194 3.83 -22.29 -0.91
C LEU A 194 4.87 -23.40 -0.63
N ALA A 195 6.13 -23.03 -0.42
CA ALA A 195 7.17 -24.00 -0.07
C ALA A 195 6.97 -24.55 1.35
N VAL A 196 6.64 -23.68 2.31
CA VAL A 196 6.55 -24.05 3.73
C VAL A 196 5.29 -24.88 4.05
N ILE A 197 4.16 -24.60 3.42
CA ILE A 197 2.91 -25.36 3.66
C ILE A 197 2.93 -26.79 3.11
N GLN A 198 3.95 -27.17 2.32
CA GLN A 198 4.15 -28.57 1.90
C GLN A 198 4.71 -29.45 3.02
N MET A 199 5.19 -28.86 4.12
CA MET A 199 5.66 -29.61 5.28
C MET A 199 4.49 -30.34 5.95
N ASP A 200 4.80 -31.45 6.63
CA ASP A 200 3.81 -32.13 7.45
C ASP A 200 3.25 -31.18 8.54
N LYS A 201 2.01 -31.43 8.96
CA LYS A 201 1.29 -30.54 9.88
C LYS A 201 2.04 -30.30 11.19
N GLN A 202 2.70 -31.33 11.72
CA GLN A 202 3.43 -31.22 12.99
C GLN A 202 4.65 -30.30 12.83
N THR A 203 5.51 -30.57 11.86
CA THR A 203 6.69 -29.74 11.56
C THR A 203 6.28 -28.31 11.23
N LEU A 204 5.19 -28.12 10.47
CA LEU A 204 4.67 -26.79 10.13
C LEU A 204 4.27 -26.00 11.38
N LEU A 205 3.57 -26.61 12.33
CA LEU A 205 3.09 -25.95 13.58
C LEU A 205 4.23 -25.73 14.58
N GLU A 206 5.20 -26.65 14.67
CA GLU A 206 6.30 -26.56 15.62
C GLU A 206 7.34 -25.51 15.16
N TRP A 207 7.75 -25.58 13.91
CA TRP A 207 8.87 -24.76 13.42
C TRP A 207 8.67 -24.14 12.04
N GLY A 208 8.00 -24.83 11.11
CA GLY A 208 7.92 -24.43 9.70
C GLY A 208 7.36 -23.02 9.47
N TRP A 209 6.37 -22.61 10.23
CA TRP A 209 5.75 -21.30 10.14
C TRP A 209 6.70 -20.12 10.43
N ARG A 210 7.84 -20.38 11.06
CA ARG A 210 8.87 -19.40 11.41
C ARG A 210 9.72 -19.00 10.20
N ILE A 211 9.90 -19.91 9.25
CA ILE A 211 10.76 -19.73 8.07
C ILE A 211 10.40 -18.48 7.28
N PRO A 212 9.12 -18.20 6.94
CA PRO A 212 8.74 -17.01 6.24
C PRO A 212 9.18 -15.71 6.94
N PHE A 213 9.04 -15.66 8.26
CA PHE A 213 9.41 -14.48 9.06
C PHE A 213 10.94 -14.35 9.22
N LEU A 214 11.65 -15.44 9.45
CA LEU A 214 13.11 -15.44 9.54
C LEU A 214 13.75 -15.10 8.19
N SER A 215 13.15 -15.50 7.07
CA SER A 215 13.66 -15.18 5.73
C SER A 215 13.59 -13.68 5.42
N SER A 216 12.74 -12.90 6.11
CA SER A 216 12.64 -11.46 5.93
C SER A 216 13.94 -10.73 6.26
N VAL A 217 14.81 -11.31 7.11
CA VAL A 217 16.14 -10.75 7.40
C VAL A 217 16.97 -10.57 6.14
N LEU A 218 16.86 -11.51 5.18
CA LEU A 218 17.62 -11.43 3.92
C LEU A 218 17.18 -10.21 3.10
N ILE A 219 15.88 -9.99 3.00
CA ILE A 219 15.32 -8.84 2.29
C ILE A 219 15.73 -7.55 2.99
N ALA A 220 15.66 -7.51 4.33
CA ALA A 220 16.05 -6.36 5.14
C ALA A 220 17.53 -6.01 4.97
N VAL A 221 18.42 -7.00 4.95
CA VAL A 221 19.87 -6.81 4.74
C VAL A 221 20.14 -6.22 3.35
N VAL A 222 19.52 -6.76 2.30
CA VAL A 222 19.67 -6.26 0.93
C VAL A 222 19.15 -4.83 0.81
N ALA A 223 17.98 -4.54 1.38
CA ALA A 223 17.38 -3.21 1.36
C ALA A 223 18.25 -2.19 2.13
N LEU A 224 18.78 -2.59 3.30
CA LEU A 224 19.67 -1.75 4.11
C LEU A 224 20.99 -1.46 3.39
N TRP A 225 21.58 -2.50 2.77
CA TRP A 225 22.81 -2.34 1.99
C TRP A 225 22.61 -1.35 0.83
N LEU A 226 21.51 -1.50 0.08
CA LEU A 226 21.20 -0.61 -1.03
C LEU A 226 21.02 0.85 -0.56
N ARG A 227 20.28 1.07 0.54
CA ARG A 227 19.99 2.42 1.05
C ARG A 227 21.20 3.13 1.66
N ARG A 228 22.16 2.41 2.19
CA ARG A 228 23.42 3.01 2.66
C ARG A 228 24.20 3.65 1.51
N HIS A 229 24.08 3.12 0.28
CA HIS A 229 24.77 3.59 -0.91
C HIS A 229 23.99 4.64 -1.73
N LEU A 230 22.75 4.97 -1.36
CA LEU A 230 21.99 6.04 -1.99
C LEU A 230 22.45 7.42 -1.51
N ARG A 231 22.47 8.37 -2.45
CA ARG A 231 22.63 9.79 -2.14
C ARG A 231 21.27 10.39 -1.73
N GLU A 232 21.29 11.46 -0.95
CA GLU A 232 20.09 12.25 -0.67
C GLU A 232 19.49 12.76 -2.00
N THR A 233 18.16 12.96 -2.04
CA THR A 233 17.52 13.38 -3.28
C THR A 233 17.86 14.84 -3.61
N PRO A 234 18.18 15.19 -4.88
CA PRO A 234 18.47 16.58 -5.29
C PRO A 234 17.30 17.54 -5.00
N VAL A 235 16.08 17.03 -4.95
CA VAL A 235 14.87 17.80 -4.60
C VAL A 235 14.89 18.19 -3.12
N PHE A 236 15.32 17.29 -2.23
CA PHE A 236 15.44 17.59 -0.82
C PHE A 236 16.56 18.60 -0.53
N GLU A 237 17.72 18.43 -1.18
CA GLU A 237 18.84 19.38 -1.06
C GLU A 237 18.43 20.79 -1.51
N ARG A 238 17.68 20.89 -2.64
CA ARG A 238 17.12 22.17 -3.10
C ARG A 238 16.07 22.74 -2.16
N GLN A 239 15.18 21.90 -1.64
CA GLN A 239 14.15 22.33 -0.69
C GLN A 239 14.78 22.82 0.61
N GLN A 240 15.82 22.16 1.11
CA GLN A 240 16.59 22.65 2.26
C GLN A 240 17.29 23.98 1.97
N ALA A 241 17.92 24.13 0.80
CA ALA A 241 18.55 25.37 0.40
C ALA A 241 17.53 26.52 0.28
N LEU A 242 16.34 26.27 -0.27
CA LEU A 242 15.26 27.24 -0.34
C LEU A 242 14.70 27.60 1.05
N LEU A 243 14.48 26.63 1.93
CA LEU A 243 14.03 26.88 3.30
C LEU A 243 15.09 27.65 4.12
N GLN A 244 16.36 27.39 3.89
CA GLN A 244 17.45 28.17 4.50
C GLN A 244 17.49 29.60 3.95
N ALA A 245 17.30 29.78 2.63
CA ALA A 245 17.20 31.09 2.01
C ALA A 245 15.94 31.86 2.47
N GLU A 246 14.79 31.20 2.59
CA GLU A 246 13.55 31.80 3.12
C GLU A 246 13.66 32.17 4.60
N ARG A 247 14.36 31.38 5.41
CA ARG A 247 14.66 31.74 6.81
C ARG A 247 15.59 32.95 6.92
N SER A 248 16.44 33.17 5.93
CA SER A 248 17.36 34.32 5.85
C SER A 248 16.68 35.56 5.28
N ALA A 249 15.64 35.40 4.46
CA ALA A 249 14.81 36.48 3.88
C ALA A 249 13.54 36.67 4.71
N THR A 250 13.68 37.25 5.89
CA THR A 250 12.64 37.54 6.89
C THR A 250 11.38 38.16 6.29
N LEU A 251 10.19 37.59 6.64
CA LEU A 251 8.89 38.27 6.75
C LEU A 251 8.37 39.04 5.52
N GLN A 252 7.97 38.31 4.47
CA GLN A 252 7.04 38.91 3.52
C GLN A 252 5.76 38.06 3.44
N HIS A 253 4.71 38.62 4.02
CA HIS A 253 3.27 38.41 3.80
C HIS A 253 2.85 37.02 3.32
N ALA A 254 2.55 36.12 4.26
CA ALA A 254 1.67 35.00 3.99
C ALA A 254 0.30 35.57 3.56
N ALA A 255 -0.05 35.44 2.29
CA ALA A 255 -1.42 35.74 1.85
C ALA A 255 -2.38 34.90 2.68
N VAL A 256 -3.30 35.55 3.38
CA VAL A 256 -4.32 34.89 4.19
C VAL A 256 -5.18 34.05 3.25
N ASP A 257 -5.12 32.74 3.40
CA ASP A 257 -5.97 31.84 2.62
C ASP A 257 -7.41 31.96 3.10
N THR A 258 -8.22 32.65 2.33
CA THR A 258 -9.64 32.92 2.63
C THR A 258 -10.56 31.73 2.36
N ARG A 259 -10.06 30.61 1.84
CA ARG A 259 -10.86 29.41 1.56
C ARG A 259 -11.40 28.79 2.85
N SER A 260 -12.63 28.24 2.80
CA SER A 260 -13.22 27.53 3.94
C SER A 260 -12.42 26.25 4.28
N PHE A 261 -12.53 25.77 5.52
CA PHE A 261 -11.91 24.51 5.96
C PHE A 261 -12.22 23.35 5.00
N TRP A 262 -13.47 23.22 4.57
CA TRP A 262 -13.90 22.15 3.66
C TRP A 262 -13.27 22.27 2.27
N GLN A 263 -13.13 23.47 1.74
CA GLN A 263 -12.43 23.69 0.47
C GLN A 263 -10.94 23.33 0.57
N ARG A 264 -10.29 23.67 1.68
CA ARG A 264 -8.89 23.33 1.92
C ARG A 264 -8.65 21.85 2.17
N SER A 265 -9.64 21.13 2.73
CA SER A 265 -9.54 19.73 3.08
C SER A 265 -10.15 18.78 2.04
N ARG A 266 -10.74 19.28 0.96
CA ARG A 266 -11.43 18.45 -0.05
C ARG A 266 -10.54 17.39 -0.66
N ALA A 267 -9.34 17.74 -1.12
CA ALA A 267 -8.37 16.80 -1.68
C ALA A 267 -7.99 15.72 -0.65
N PHE A 268 -7.83 16.11 0.62
CA PHE A 268 -7.53 15.18 1.72
C PHE A 268 -8.63 14.14 1.92
N TRP A 269 -9.88 14.55 2.07
CA TRP A 269 -11.00 13.63 2.28
C TRP A 269 -11.32 12.78 1.03
N THR A 270 -11.11 13.35 -0.16
CA THR A 270 -11.19 12.60 -1.41
C THR A 270 -10.15 11.49 -1.43
N MET A 271 -8.91 11.77 -1.05
CA MET A 271 -7.88 10.73 -0.97
C MET A 271 -8.20 9.66 0.07
N VAL A 272 -8.77 10.02 1.23
CA VAL A 272 -9.26 9.07 2.23
C VAL A 272 -10.33 8.16 1.64
N GLY A 273 -11.33 8.70 0.95
CA GLY A 273 -12.42 7.91 0.34
C GLY A 273 -11.93 6.98 -0.77
N LEU A 274 -11.04 7.46 -1.64
CA LEU A 274 -10.38 6.61 -2.65
C LEU A 274 -9.57 5.50 -1.99
N ARG A 275 -8.86 5.80 -0.89
CA ARG A 275 -8.07 4.79 -0.18
C ARG A 275 -8.95 3.72 0.47
N ILE A 276 -10.13 4.08 0.99
CA ILE A 276 -11.10 3.12 1.52
C ILE A 276 -11.57 2.17 0.39
N GLY A 277 -11.92 2.71 -0.77
CA GLY A 277 -12.39 1.93 -1.91
C GLY A 277 -11.35 0.99 -2.52
N GLU A 278 -10.08 1.27 -2.35
CA GLU A 278 -8.99 0.40 -2.82
C GLU A 278 -8.52 -0.56 -1.73
N ASN A 279 -8.16 0.00 -0.57
CA ASN A 279 -7.42 -0.73 0.45
C ASN A 279 -8.30 -1.78 1.16
N GLY A 280 -9.60 -1.48 1.37
CA GLY A 280 -10.53 -2.40 1.99
C GLY A 280 -10.71 -3.69 1.19
N PRO A 281 -11.20 -3.62 -0.05
CA PRO A 281 -11.33 -4.80 -0.92
C PRO A 281 -9.99 -5.52 -1.15
N SER A 282 -8.88 -4.79 -1.26
CA SER A 282 -7.55 -5.35 -1.43
C SER A 282 -7.15 -6.27 -0.28
N TYR A 283 -7.27 -5.81 0.97
CA TYR A 283 -6.88 -6.61 2.13
C TYR A 283 -7.92 -7.69 2.49
N LEU A 284 -9.19 -7.50 2.12
CA LEU A 284 -10.15 -8.60 2.15
C LEU A 284 -9.73 -9.72 1.21
N ALA A 285 -9.35 -9.41 -0.02
CA ALA A 285 -8.95 -10.40 -1.02
C ALA A 285 -7.63 -11.12 -0.66
N GLN A 286 -6.64 -10.37 -0.18
CA GLN A 286 -5.30 -10.91 0.12
C GLN A 286 -5.18 -11.54 1.51
N GLY A 287 -6.01 -11.14 2.46
CA GLY A 287 -5.95 -11.61 3.85
C GLY A 287 -7.15 -12.46 4.23
N PHE A 288 -8.32 -11.83 4.38
CA PHE A 288 -9.50 -12.50 4.91
C PHE A 288 -9.96 -13.68 4.04
N ILE A 289 -10.07 -13.50 2.70
CA ILE A 289 -10.54 -14.56 1.79
C ILE A 289 -9.58 -15.76 1.81
N VAL A 290 -8.28 -15.54 1.96
CA VAL A 290 -7.30 -16.62 2.16
C VAL A 290 -7.65 -17.47 3.38
N GLY A 291 -7.91 -16.81 4.52
CA GLY A 291 -8.33 -17.49 5.75
C GLY A 291 -9.70 -18.13 5.64
N TYR A 292 -10.65 -17.46 4.98
CA TYR A 292 -12.00 -17.98 4.73
C TYR A 292 -11.96 -19.30 3.94
N VAL A 293 -11.22 -19.34 2.83
CA VAL A 293 -11.06 -20.55 2.02
C VAL A 293 -10.41 -21.68 2.79
N ALA A 294 -9.35 -21.38 3.55
CA ALA A 294 -8.61 -22.41 4.29
C ALA A 294 -9.32 -22.90 5.56
N LYS A 295 -10.00 -22.03 6.31
CA LYS A 295 -10.53 -22.33 7.65
C LYS A 295 -12.03 -22.48 7.71
N VAL A 296 -12.78 -21.86 6.79
CA VAL A 296 -14.25 -21.91 6.75
C VAL A 296 -14.72 -22.86 5.68
N LEU A 297 -14.21 -22.75 4.45
CA LEU A 297 -14.48 -23.71 3.38
C LEU A 297 -13.70 -25.01 3.53
N MET A 298 -12.76 -25.07 4.46
CA MET A 298 -11.95 -26.25 4.79
C MET A 298 -11.18 -26.81 3.60
N LEU A 299 -10.84 -25.97 2.62
CA LEU A 299 -9.99 -26.34 1.50
C LEU A 299 -8.51 -26.37 1.91
N ASP A 300 -7.72 -27.12 1.17
CA ASP A 300 -6.27 -27.21 1.42
C ASP A 300 -5.63 -25.81 1.38
N LYS A 301 -4.68 -25.56 2.28
CA LYS A 301 -3.99 -24.26 2.40
C LYS A 301 -3.25 -23.84 1.13
N SER A 302 -2.90 -24.81 0.28
CA SER A 302 -2.28 -24.56 -1.02
C SER A 302 -3.22 -23.85 -1.99
N VAL A 303 -4.54 -24.06 -1.91
CA VAL A 303 -5.53 -23.45 -2.79
C VAL A 303 -5.51 -21.93 -2.75
N PRO A 304 -5.75 -21.28 -1.59
CA PRO A 304 -5.72 -19.83 -1.52
C PRO A 304 -4.31 -19.27 -1.71
N THR A 305 -3.26 -19.96 -1.28
CA THR A 305 -1.87 -19.49 -1.46
C THR A 305 -1.47 -19.52 -2.95
N THR A 306 -1.88 -20.55 -3.68
CA THR A 306 -1.70 -20.65 -5.14
C THR A 306 -2.44 -19.53 -5.86
N ALA A 307 -3.66 -19.20 -5.44
CA ALA A 307 -4.40 -18.08 -6.01
C ALA A 307 -3.66 -16.74 -5.83
N VAL A 308 -3.12 -16.48 -4.63
CA VAL A 308 -2.29 -15.29 -4.36
C VAL A 308 -1.05 -15.27 -5.24
N PHE A 309 -0.37 -16.39 -5.39
CA PHE A 309 0.80 -16.54 -6.26
C PHE A 309 0.46 -16.22 -7.72
N ILE A 310 -0.57 -16.87 -8.29
CA ILE A 310 -0.99 -16.64 -9.69
C ILE A 310 -1.40 -15.18 -9.90
N ALA A 311 -2.20 -14.61 -8.99
CA ALA A 311 -2.59 -13.20 -9.05
C ALA A 311 -1.37 -12.27 -9.04
N SER A 312 -0.37 -12.57 -8.21
CA SER A 312 0.86 -11.78 -8.15
C SER A 312 1.69 -11.88 -9.43
N VAL A 313 1.75 -13.05 -10.08
CA VAL A 313 2.38 -13.19 -11.40
C VAL A 313 1.66 -12.35 -12.45
N LEU A 314 0.33 -12.42 -12.51
CA LEU A 314 -0.48 -11.63 -13.43
C LEU A 314 -0.42 -10.13 -13.13
N GLY A 315 -0.13 -9.76 -11.90
CA GLY A 315 0.01 -8.37 -11.46
C GLY A 315 1.10 -7.60 -12.21
N PHE A 316 2.15 -8.26 -12.68
CA PHE A 316 3.18 -7.63 -13.52
C PHE A 316 2.65 -7.13 -14.88
N LEU A 317 1.52 -7.64 -15.33
CA LEU A 317 0.81 -7.17 -16.54
C LEU A 317 -0.32 -6.22 -16.19
N ILE A 318 -1.12 -6.54 -15.17
CA ILE A 318 -2.34 -5.81 -14.80
C ILE A 318 -2.02 -4.43 -14.26
N ILE A 319 -1.01 -4.30 -13.41
CA ILE A 319 -0.66 -3.03 -12.77
C ILE A 319 -0.20 -1.98 -13.80
N PRO A 320 0.79 -2.26 -14.67
CA PRO A 320 1.18 -1.31 -15.71
C PRO A 320 0.06 -1.02 -16.70
N PHE A 321 -0.77 -2.00 -17.02
CA PHE A 321 -1.94 -1.83 -17.88
C PHE A 321 -2.95 -0.86 -17.27
N ALA A 322 -3.25 -0.98 -15.99
CA ALA A 322 -4.13 -0.04 -15.27
C ALA A 322 -3.53 1.37 -15.22
N GLY A 323 -2.23 1.49 -14.99
CA GLY A 323 -1.50 2.76 -15.05
C GLY A 323 -1.60 3.41 -16.43
N TRP A 324 -1.37 2.65 -17.49
CA TRP A 324 -1.52 3.10 -18.88
C TRP A 324 -2.96 3.48 -19.21
N MET A 325 -3.95 2.67 -18.81
CA MET A 325 -5.37 3.03 -18.97
C MET A 325 -5.67 4.38 -18.32
N SER A 326 -5.14 4.64 -17.13
CA SER A 326 -5.34 5.88 -16.42
C SER A 326 -4.70 7.09 -17.13
N ASP A 327 -3.58 6.87 -17.83
CA ASP A 327 -2.97 7.90 -18.69
C ASP A 327 -3.80 8.17 -19.95
N ARG A 328 -4.48 7.14 -20.49
CA ARG A 328 -5.25 7.27 -21.73
C ARG A 328 -6.67 7.79 -21.52
N PHE A 329 -7.37 7.25 -20.53
CA PHE A 329 -8.80 7.52 -20.29
C PHE A 329 -9.06 8.49 -19.13
N GLY A 330 -8.03 8.83 -18.36
CA GLY A 330 -8.13 9.64 -17.14
C GLY A 330 -8.15 8.80 -15.87
N ARG A 331 -7.74 9.42 -14.76
CA ARG A 331 -7.65 8.79 -13.44
C ARG A 331 -9.03 8.39 -12.93
N ARG A 332 -9.94 9.33 -13.03
CA ARG A 332 -11.31 9.24 -12.51
C ARG A 332 -12.11 8.12 -13.16
N ILE A 333 -12.10 8.04 -14.49
CA ILE A 333 -12.89 7.05 -15.25
C ILE A 333 -12.34 5.65 -15.01
N THR A 334 -11.02 5.50 -15.06
CA THR A 334 -10.36 4.19 -14.88
C THR A 334 -10.61 3.63 -13.48
N TYR A 335 -10.43 4.45 -12.44
CA TYR A 335 -10.68 4.05 -11.05
C TYR A 335 -12.14 3.68 -10.82
N ARG A 336 -13.08 4.50 -11.36
CA ARG A 336 -14.52 4.25 -11.30
C ARG A 336 -14.90 2.91 -11.93
N GLY A 337 -14.30 2.58 -13.07
CA GLY A 337 -14.53 1.31 -13.76
C GLY A 337 -14.14 0.11 -12.89
N PHE A 338 -12.98 0.15 -12.26
CA PHE A 338 -12.57 -0.92 -11.34
C PHE A 338 -13.49 -1.05 -10.12
N CYS A 339 -13.91 0.07 -9.51
CA CYS A 339 -14.85 0.01 -8.39
C CYS A 339 -16.20 -0.59 -8.80
N LEU A 340 -16.73 -0.22 -9.96
CA LEU A 340 -17.98 -0.79 -10.49
C LEU A 340 -17.86 -2.28 -10.73
N LEU A 341 -16.77 -2.72 -11.35
CA LEU A 341 -16.50 -4.15 -11.55
C LEU A 341 -16.43 -4.90 -10.24
N LEU A 342 -15.80 -4.34 -9.20
CA LEU A 342 -15.74 -4.96 -7.87
C LEU A 342 -17.11 -5.10 -7.21
N MET A 343 -17.96 -4.06 -7.32
CA MET A 343 -19.31 -4.10 -6.75
C MET A 343 -20.15 -5.23 -7.38
N ILE A 344 -20.05 -5.39 -8.71
CA ILE A 344 -20.76 -6.44 -9.44
C ILE A 344 -20.15 -7.81 -9.15
N TYR A 345 -18.81 -7.88 -9.08
CA TYR A 345 -18.06 -9.12 -8.94
C TYR A 345 -18.22 -9.77 -7.55
N ALA A 346 -18.40 -9.02 -6.49
CA ALA A 346 -18.44 -9.52 -5.12
C ALA A 346 -19.47 -10.66 -4.94
N TRP A 347 -20.67 -10.50 -5.48
CA TRP A 347 -21.76 -11.45 -5.32
C TRP A 347 -21.53 -12.79 -6.00
N PRO A 348 -21.26 -12.86 -7.33
CA PRO A 348 -20.96 -14.13 -7.98
C PRO A 348 -19.67 -14.76 -7.43
N ALA A 349 -18.69 -13.96 -6.99
CA ALA A 349 -17.46 -14.49 -6.43
C ALA A 349 -17.69 -15.35 -5.18
N PHE A 350 -18.41 -14.83 -4.19
CA PHE A 350 -18.69 -15.58 -2.97
C PHE A 350 -19.62 -16.76 -3.23
N SER A 351 -20.60 -16.62 -4.11
CA SER A 351 -21.46 -17.74 -4.53
C SER A 351 -20.68 -18.87 -5.20
N LEU A 352 -19.73 -18.54 -6.07
CA LEU A 352 -18.89 -19.53 -6.75
C LEU A 352 -17.87 -20.19 -5.80
N MET A 353 -17.36 -19.46 -4.82
CA MET A 353 -16.45 -20.02 -3.80
C MET A 353 -17.16 -21.07 -2.91
N ASP A 354 -18.46 -20.96 -2.73
CA ASP A 354 -19.28 -21.92 -1.97
C ASP A 354 -19.40 -23.29 -2.65
N SER A 355 -18.93 -23.42 -3.90
CA SER A 355 -18.81 -24.71 -4.59
C SER A 355 -17.78 -25.65 -3.97
N HIS A 356 -16.87 -25.15 -3.14
CA HIS A 356 -15.76 -25.89 -2.54
C HIS A 356 -14.83 -26.57 -3.56
N ASP A 357 -14.90 -26.21 -4.84
CA ASP A 357 -14.06 -26.76 -5.90
C ASP A 357 -12.82 -25.86 -6.13
N PRO A 358 -11.58 -26.35 -5.88
CA PRO A 358 -10.37 -25.60 -6.13
C PRO A 358 -10.25 -25.05 -7.57
N ALA A 359 -10.78 -25.79 -8.57
CA ALA A 359 -10.74 -25.35 -9.97
C ALA A 359 -11.61 -24.11 -10.24
N ILE A 360 -12.60 -23.85 -9.39
CA ILE A 360 -13.45 -22.65 -9.42
C ILE A 360 -12.91 -21.57 -8.47
N VAL A 361 -12.55 -21.98 -7.26
CA VAL A 361 -12.12 -21.04 -6.20
C VAL A 361 -10.83 -20.28 -6.59
N ILE A 362 -9.84 -20.96 -7.17
CA ILE A 362 -8.58 -20.31 -7.57
C ILE A 362 -8.81 -19.20 -8.60
N PRO A 363 -9.46 -19.44 -9.77
CA PRO A 363 -9.74 -18.36 -10.72
C PRO A 363 -10.56 -17.21 -10.13
N VAL A 364 -11.56 -17.54 -9.31
CA VAL A 364 -12.37 -16.53 -8.63
C VAL A 364 -11.49 -15.64 -7.74
N MET A 365 -10.66 -16.21 -6.88
CA MET A 365 -9.73 -15.41 -6.06
C MET A 365 -8.78 -14.56 -6.90
N VAL A 366 -8.21 -15.13 -7.98
CA VAL A 366 -7.29 -14.42 -8.88
C VAL A 366 -7.96 -13.20 -9.51
N VAL A 367 -9.17 -13.33 -10.04
CA VAL A 367 -9.93 -12.22 -10.63
C VAL A 367 -10.27 -11.17 -9.57
N GLY A 368 -10.68 -11.59 -8.37
CA GLY A 368 -10.95 -10.68 -7.26
C GLY A 368 -9.74 -9.83 -6.89
N MET A 369 -8.56 -10.46 -6.78
CA MET A 369 -7.30 -9.76 -6.51
C MET A 369 -6.87 -8.86 -7.68
N ALA A 370 -7.08 -9.29 -8.92
CA ALA A 370 -6.76 -8.51 -10.11
C ALA A 370 -7.54 -7.18 -10.12
N LEU A 371 -8.82 -7.22 -9.77
CA LEU A 371 -9.67 -6.03 -9.71
C LEU A 371 -9.38 -5.17 -8.47
N ALA A 372 -9.35 -5.79 -7.28
CA ALA A 372 -9.28 -5.08 -6.00
C ALA A 372 -7.90 -4.51 -5.70
N SER A 373 -6.85 -5.34 -5.82
CA SER A 373 -5.50 -4.96 -5.40
C SER A 373 -4.67 -4.38 -6.53
N LEU A 374 -4.68 -5.04 -7.69
CA LEU A 374 -3.70 -4.75 -8.74
C LEU A 374 -4.16 -3.61 -9.65
N GLY A 375 -5.41 -3.66 -10.11
CA GLY A 375 -5.96 -2.67 -11.03
C GLY A 375 -6.11 -1.29 -10.38
N ILE A 376 -6.83 -1.21 -9.27
CA ILE A 376 -7.09 0.06 -8.59
C ILE A 376 -5.80 0.72 -8.07
N PHE A 377 -4.89 -0.07 -7.49
CA PHE A 377 -3.64 0.46 -6.94
C PHE A 377 -2.73 1.04 -8.03
N GLY A 378 -2.70 0.43 -9.22
CA GLY A 378 -1.97 0.96 -10.37
C GLY A 378 -2.41 2.37 -10.80
N VAL A 379 -3.68 2.70 -10.62
CA VAL A 379 -4.22 4.05 -10.90
C VAL A 379 -3.96 5.03 -9.76
N GLN A 380 -4.11 4.58 -8.51
CA GLN A 380 -4.12 5.43 -7.34
C GLN A 380 -2.76 6.11 -7.07
N ALA A 381 -1.64 5.47 -7.44
CA ALA A 381 -0.31 6.01 -7.20
C ALA A 381 -0.12 7.38 -7.86
N ALA A 382 -0.40 7.50 -9.16
CA ALA A 382 -0.31 8.77 -9.87
C ALA A 382 -1.35 9.79 -9.40
N TRP A 383 -2.59 9.34 -9.23
CA TRP A 383 -3.69 10.23 -8.82
C TRP A 383 -3.44 10.89 -7.47
N GLY A 384 -2.92 10.12 -6.49
CA GLY A 384 -2.58 10.65 -5.18
C GLY A 384 -1.54 11.78 -5.22
N VAL A 385 -0.51 11.65 -6.05
CA VAL A 385 0.53 12.70 -6.21
C VAL A 385 -0.05 13.95 -6.88
N GLU A 386 -0.88 13.75 -7.92
CA GLU A 386 -1.49 14.84 -8.69
C GLU A 386 -2.56 15.61 -7.91
N MET A 387 -3.12 15.02 -6.86
CA MET A 387 -4.20 15.62 -6.07
C MET A 387 -3.71 16.75 -5.17
N PHE A 388 -2.47 16.69 -4.69
CA PHE A 388 -1.93 17.66 -3.74
C PHE A 388 -0.96 18.64 -4.39
N GLY A 389 -1.06 19.92 -3.97
CA GLY A 389 -0.11 20.97 -4.36
C GLY A 389 1.27 20.77 -3.75
N VAL A 390 2.29 21.47 -4.29
CA VAL A 390 3.69 21.29 -3.91
C VAL A 390 3.94 21.51 -2.40
N LYS A 391 3.21 22.45 -1.78
CA LYS A 391 3.33 22.73 -0.34
C LYS A 391 2.70 21.60 0.49
N HIS A 392 3.50 20.90 1.27
CA HIS A 392 3.07 19.82 2.17
C HIS A 392 2.43 18.61 1.45
N ARG A 393 2.70 18.40 0.14
CA ARG A 393 2.21 17.26 -0.64
C ARG A 393 2.46 15.93 0.08
N TYR A 394 3.70 15.72 0.52
CA TYR A 394 4.09 14.49 1.18
C TYR A 394 3.26 14.24 2.45
N THR A 395 3.23 15.19 3.37
CA THR A 395 2.52 15.04 4.65
C THR A 395 1.02 14.85 4.46
N LYS A 396 0.38 15.69 3.61
CA LYS A 396 -1.06 15.58 3.34
C LYS A 396 -1.42 14.23 2.73
N MET A 397 -0.65 13.79 1.74
CA MET A 397 -0.87 12.50 1.08
C MET A 397 -0.65 11.33 2.04
N ALA A 398 0.43 11.36 2.82
CA ALA A 398 0.75 10.30 3.78
C ALA A 398 -0.33 10.15 4.83
N VAL A 399 -0.73 11.25 5.49
CA VAL A 399 -1.77 11.20 6.52
C VAL A 399 -3.13 10.78 5.96
N ALA A 400 -3.53 11.28 4.78
CA ALA A 400 -4.78 10.87 4.15
C ALA A 400 -4.78 9.37 3.80
N LYS A 401 -3.68 8.86 3.26
CA LYS A 401 -3.53 7.42 2.94
C LYS A 401 -3.57 6.55 4.18
N GLU A 402 -2.85 6.91 5.23
CA GLU A 402 -2.81 6.12 6.46
C GLU A 402 -4.14 6.15 7.21
N LEU A 403 -4.83 7.30 7.23
CA LEU A 403 -6.18 7.38 7.79
C LEU A 403 -7.16 6.48 7.01
N GLY A 404 -7.16 6.54 5.68
CA GLY A 404 -7.96 5.66 4.84
C GLY A 404 -7.60 4.18 5.05
N SER A 405 -6.32 3.87 5.24
CA SER A 405 -5.84 2.50 5.48
C SER A 405 -6.30 1.93 6.82
N ILE A 406 -6.36 2.72 7.88
CA ILE A 406 -6.94 2.27 9.17
C ILE A 406 -8.43 1.98 9.00
N LEU A 407 -9.17 2.92 8.40
CA LEU A 407 -10.63 2.82 8.25
C LEU A 407 -11.05 1.66 7.32
N SER A 408 -10.13 1.11 6.56
CA SER A 408 -10.43 0.05 5.59
C SER A 408 -9.48 -1.14 5.69
N GLY A 409 -8.25 -1.03 5.21
CA GLY A 409 -7.32 -2.16 5.13
C GLY A 409 -7.02 -2.83 6.47
N GLY A 410 -6.83 -2.04 7.53
CA GLY A 410 -6.57 -2.54 8.88
C GLY A 410 -7.78 -3.18 9.53
N THR A 411 -8.96 -2.65 9.29
CA THR A 411 -10.21 -3.11 9.91
C THR A 411 -10.97 -4.12 9.06
N ALA A 412 -10.81 -4.11 7.72
CA ALA A 412 -11.63 -4.90 6.83
C ALA A 412 -11.60 -6.42 7.11
N PRO A 413 -10.44 -7.07 7.28
CA PRO A 413 -10.41 -8.49 7.60
C PRO A 413 -11.04 -8.80 8.95
N LEU A 414 -10.86 -7.92 9.94
CA LEU A 414 -11.46 -8.05 11.28
C LEU A 414 -12.98 -7.93 11.22
N VAL A 415 -13.50 -6.90 10.54
CA VAL A 415 -14.94 -6.70 10.37
C VAL A 415 -15.59 -7.85 9.61
N ALA A 416 -14.93 -8.33 8.52
CA ALA A 416 -15.42 -9.47 7.75
C ALA A 416 -15.48 -10.75 8.62
N ALA A 417 -14.45 -11.01 9.44
CA ALA A 417 -14.45 -12.14 10.37
C ALA A 417 -15.54 -12.00 11.43
N ALA A 418 -15.77 -10.80 11.96
CA ALA A 418 -16.86 -10.54 12.92
C ALA A 418 -18.24 -10.71 12.27
N LEU A 419 -18.45 -10.19 11.07
CA LEU A 419 -19.70 -10.36 10.31
C LEU A 419 -19.99 -11.85 10.05
N LEU A 420 -18.98 -12.61 9.64
CA LEU A 420 -19.10 -14.04 9.43
C LEU A 420 -19.45 -14.76 10.73
N SER A 421 -18.77 -14.42 11.82
CA SER A 421 -19.04 -15.01 13.16
C SER A 421 -20.46 -14.74 13.65
N TYR A 422 -20.99 -13.54 13.38
CA TYR A 422 -22.33 -13.14 13.81
C TYR A 422 -23.45 -13.70 12.92
N THR A 423 -23.27 -13.66 11.60
CA THR A 423 -24.32 -14.05 10.64
C THR A 423 -24.26 -15.51 10.24
N GLY A 424 -23.09 -16.13 10.27
CA GLY A 424 -22.85 -17.47 9.76
C GLY A 424 -22.88 -17.58 8.23
N HIS A 425 -23.04 -16.46 7.49
CA HIS A 425 -23.29 -16.46 6.05
C HIS A 425 -22.29 -15.60 5.27
N TRP A 426 -21.86 -16.09 4.12
CA TRP A 426 -20.94 -15.41 3.21
C TRP A 426 -21.51 -14.11 2.61
N TRP A 427 -22.83 -13.99 2.44
CA TRP A 427 -23.43 -12.80 1.86
C TRP A 427 -23.14 -11.52 2.67
N ALA A 428 -22.95 -11.63 4.00
CA ALA A 428 -22.59 -10.49 4.83
C ALA A 428 -21.22 -9.91 4.46
N ILE A 429 -20.29 -10.79 4.07
CA ILE A 429 -18.96 -10.40 3.59
C ILE A 429 -19.08 -9.76 2.20
N ALA A 430 -19.91 -10.31 1.32
CA ALA A 430 -20.15 -9.77 -0.03
C ALA A 430 -20.76 -8.34 0.05
N VAL A 431 -21.71 -8.11 0.96
CA VAL A 431 -22.27 -6.77 1.24
C VAL A 431 -21.18 -5.82 1.70
N TYR A 432 -20.35 -6.24 2.64
CA TYR A 432 -19.28 -5.38 3.19
C TYR A 432 -18.22 -5.04 2.13
N PHE A 433 -17.81 -6.03 1.33
CA PHE A 433 -16.90 -5.84 0.21
C PHE A 433 -17.46 -4.83 -0.81
N SER A 434 -18.74 -5.02 -1.21
CA SER A 434 -19.44 -4.10 -2.12
C SER A 434 -19.59 -2.70 -1.53
N ALA A 435 -19.86 -2.58 -0.22
CA ALA A 435 -19.99 -1.28 0.45
C ALA A 435 -18.68 -0.47 0.40
N MET A 436 -17.53 -1.11 0.63
CA MET A 436 -16.23 -0.44 0.50
C MET A 436 -15.94 0.00 -0.94
N ALA A 437 -16.20 -0.86 -1.92
CA ALA A 437 -16.07 -0.51 -3.33
C ALA A 437 -17.02 0.64 -3.71
N THR A 438 -18.23 0.68 -3.13
CA THR A 438 -19.21 1.77 -3.32
C THR A 438 -18.69 3.09 -2.78
N ILE A 439 -18.04 3.11 -1.61
CA ILE A 439 -17.41 4.33 -1.07
C ILE A 439 -16.38 4.87 -2.07
N GLY A 440 -15.50 4.01 -2.59
CA GLY A 440 -14.53 4.38 -3.62
C GLY A 440 -15.21 4.90 -4.89
N PHE A 441 -16.24 4.21 -5.38
CA PHE A 441 -17.02 4.60 -6.54
C PHE A 441 -17.66 5.98 -6.37
N LEU A 442 -18.37 6.22 -5.27
CA LEU A 442 -19.02 7.51 -4.97
C LEU A 442 -17.99 8.62 -4.83
N THR A 443 -16.86 8.35 -4.20
CA THR A 443 -15.78 9.33 -4.08
C THR A 443 -15.27 9.81 -5.43
N THR A 444 -15.30 8.97 -6.49
CA THR A 444 -14.88 9.40 -7.83
C THR A 444 -15.77 10.50 -8.43
N PHE A 445 -16.99 10.72 -7.95
CA PHE A 445 -17.85 11.81 -8.45
C PHE A 445 -17.42 13.18 -7.91
N VAL A 446 -16.83 13.20 -6.70
CA VAL A 446 -16.30 14.41 -6.07
C VAL A 446 -14.83 14.63 -6.40
N ALA A 447 -14.09 13.56 -6.74
CA ALA A 447 -12.68 13.61 -7.06
C ALA A 447 -12.42 14.39 -8.36
N PRO A 448 -11.42 15.29 -8.40
CA PRO A 448 -11.04 15.98 -9.62
C PRO A 448 -10.36 15.04 -10.60
N GLU A 449 -10.52 15.28 -11.90
CA GLU A 449 -9.65 14.67 -12.90
C GLU A 449 -8.33 15.44 -12.92
N THR A 450 -7.24 14.72 -12.70
CA THR A 450 -5.91 15.35 -12.53
C THR A 450 -4.91 14.95 -13.61
N ARG A 451 -5.34 14.19 -14.61
CA ARG A 451 -4.49 13.81 -15.74
C ARG A 451 -3.87 15.03 -16.40
N GLY A 452 -2.57 15.03 -16.54
CA GLY A 452 -1.84 16.14 -17.17
C GLY A 452 -1.56 17.33 -16.25
N ARG A 453 -1.91 17.25 -14.95
CA ARG A 453 -1.71 18.34 -14.02
C ARG A 453 -0.22 18.64 -13.79
N ASP A 454 0.12 19.93 -13.78
CA ASP A 454 1.44 20.40 -13.34
C ASP A 454 1.60 20.21 -11.82
N LEU A 455 2.65 19.49 -11.44
CA LEU A 455 2.96 19.23 -10.03
C LEU A 455 3.62 20.41 -9.31
N ASN A 456 4.03 21.46 -10.01
CA ASN A 456 4.61 22.66 -9.41
C ASN A 456 3.55 23.62 -8.87
N LEU A 457 2.29 23.37 -9.14
CA LEU A 457 1.18 24.19 -8.63
C LEU A 457 1.16 24.15 -7.10
N PRO A 458 1.04 25.31 -6.42
CA PRO A 458 1.01 25.38 -4.96
C PRO A 458 -0.31 24.86 -4.37
N GLU A 459 -1.37 24.84 -5.16
CA GLU A 459 -2.73 24.51 -4.72
C GLU A 459 -3.04 23.02 -4.91
N ASP A 460 -3.91 22.50 -4.01
CA ASP A 460 -4.46 21.16 -4.17
C ASP A 460 -5.43 21.14 -5.37
N ALA A 461 -5.62 19.97 -6.00
CA ALA A 461 -6.64 19.76 -7.03
C ALA A 461 -8.04 19.81 -6.36
N ILE A 462 -8.91 20.65 -6.87
CA ILE A 462 -10.24 20.89 -6.33
C ILE A 462 -11.29 20.48 -7.36
#